data_d498c77a9dd57fb87abe54dfbb509d2d
#
_entry.id   d498c77a9dd57fb87abe54dfbb509d2d
#
_cell.length_a   1.000
_cell.length_b   1.000
_cell.length_c   1.000
_cell.angle_alpha   90.00
_cell.angle_beta   90.00
_cell.angle_gamma   90.00
#
_symmetry.space_group_name_H-M   'P 1'
#
loop_
_entity.id
_entity.type
_entity.pdbx_description
1 polymer ?
#
loop_
_entity_poly.entity_id
_entity_poly.type
_entity_poly.pdbx_seq_one_letter_code
_entity_poly.pdbx_strand_id
1 'polypeptide(L)'
;MSCDLLVGSTGFVGGNLLAKHTFAAACHSSDITAQYGTRPDLCVYAGVPAAMFLANADPEADLAVMRAARENIRQIAPKRLVLISSIAVLADSRGAYEDSPARNTEGLPAYGKNRLQLERWVREDFPDALIVRLPALYGTGIRKNFLFDLHTITPAMLRPEKYSELAAKSPLVKSAYTLADNGFYKLNGT
;
A
#
# COMPACT_ATOMS: atom_id res chain seq x y z
N MET A 1 4.30 25.78 -16.11
CA MET A 1 3.29 24.87 -15.51
C MET A 1 4.05 23.81 -14.76
N SER A 2 3.70 23.54 -13.50
CA SER A 2 4.32 22.47 -12.73
C SER A 2 3.98 21.12 -13.38
N CYS A 3 4.96 20.27 -13.57
CA CYS A 3 4.78 18.92 -14.09
C CYS A 3 4.79 17.93 -12.93
N ASP A 4 3.63 17.78 -12.28
CA ASP A 4 3.47 16.93 -11.13
C ASP A 4 2.90 15.57 -11.55
N LEU A 5 3.50 14.48 -11.07
CA LEU A 5 3.09 13.10 -11.34
C LEU A 5 2.61 12.41 -10.07
N LEU A 6 1.46 11.74 -10.16
CA LEU A 6 0.99 10.81 -9.13
C LEU A 6 1.08 9.38 -9.65
N VAL A 7 1.81 8.52 -8.94
CA VAL A 7 1.83 7.06 -9.17
C VAL A 7 0.96 6.37 -8.13
N GLY A 8 0.10 5.45 -8.55
CA GLY A 8 -0.85 4.75 -7.68
C GLY A 8 -2.21 5.46 -7.55
N SER A 9 -2.64 6.12 -8.60
CA SER A 9 -3.85 6.97 -8.68
C SER A 9 -5.15 6.26 -8.32
N THR A 10 -5.26 4.94 -8.53
CA THR A 10 -6.45 4.13 -8.26
C THR A 10 -6.51 3.58 -6.83
N GLY A 11 -5.41 3.70 -6.07
CA GLY A 11 -5.36 3.30 -4.67
C GLY A 11 -6.09 4.28 -3.75
N PHE A 12 -6.34 3.85 -2.49
CA PHE A 12 -7.02 4.71 -1.51
C PHE A 12 -6.30 6.05 -1.28
N VAL A 13 -4.99 6.04 -1.11
CA VAL A 13 -4.18 7.26 -0.92
C VAL A 13 -4.20 8.10 -2.20
N GLY A 14 -3.90 7.49 -3.35
CA GLY A 14 -3.86 8.19 -4.63
C GLY A 14 -5.20 8.84 -5.01
N GLY A 15 -6.30 8.10 -4.83
CA GLY A 15 -7.65 8.64 -5.09
C GLY A 15 -8.01 9.84 -4.19
N ASN A 16 -7.62 9.79 -2.90
CA ASN A 16 -7.84 10.92 -1.99
C ASN A 16 -6.94 12.12 -2.34
N LEU A 17 -5.73 11.90 -2.83
CA LEU A 17 -4.86 12.97 -3.33
C LEU A 17 -5.44 13.63 -4.59
N LEU A 18 -5.92 12.83 -5.56
CA LEU A 18 -6.59 13.35 -6.77
C LEU A 18 -7.84 14.18 -6.46
N ALA A 19 -8.58 13.81 -5.42
CA ALA A 19 -9.76 14.57 -4.99
C ALA A 19 -9.39 15.96 -4.43
N LYS A 20 -8.13 16.22 -4.08
CA LYS A 20 -7.65 17.45 -3.44
C LYS A 20 -6.64 18.24 -4.25
N HIS A 21 -5.96 17.60 -5.19
CA HIS A 21 -4.92 18.22 -6.01
C HIS A 21 -5.00 17.74 -7.45
N THR A 22 -4.84 18.66 -8.40
CA THR A 22 -4.78 18.35 -9.83
C THR A 22 -3.32 18.08 -10.21
N PHE A 23 -3.01 16.83 -10.53
CA PHE A 23 -1.71 16.43 -11.05
C PHE A 23 -1.68 16.60 -12.59
N ALA A 24 -0.53 16.95 -13.14
CA ALA A 24 -0.35 17.02 -14.59
C ALA A 24 -0.45 15.64 -15.26
N ALA A 25 -0.02 14.59 -14.54
CA ALA A 25 -0.19 13.19 -14.94
C ALA A 25 -0.49 12.33 -13.72
N ALA A 26 -1.31 11.29 -13.92
CA ALA A 26 -1.62 10.30 -12.89
C ALA A 26 -1.67 8.91 -13.53
N CYS A 27 -0.97 7.94 -12.93
CA CYS A 27 -0.87 6.58 -13.46
C CYS A 27 -0.96 5.55 -12.33
N HIS A 28 -1.11 4.30 -12.71
CA HIS A 28 -0.95 3.15 -11.82
C HIS A 28 0.16 2.21 -12.31
N SER A 29 0.39 1.11 -11.62
CA SER A 29 1.54 0.24 -11.90
C SER A 29 1.54 -0.40 -13.29
N SER A 30 0.37 -0.56 -13.93
CA SER A 30 0.25 -1.20 -15.24
C SER A 30 0.68 -0.29 -16.39
N ASP A 31 0.60 1.03 -16.24
CA ASP A 31 0.91 2.03 -17.28
C ASP A 31 2.08 2.96 -16.92
N ILE A 32 2.78 2.64 -15.81
CA ILE A 32 3.87 3.45 -15.27
C ILE A 32 5.04 3.63 -16.26
N THR A 33 5.25 2.69 -17.17
CA THR A 33 6.32 2.75 -18.17
C THR A 33 6.20 3.95 -19.10
N ALA A 34 4.97 4.44 -19.32
CA ALA A 34 4.74 5.67 -20.09
C ALA A 34 5.33 6.93 -19.41
N GLN A 35 5.68 6.82 -18.13
CA GLN A 35 6.25 7.93 -17.35
C GLN A 35 7.80 7.89 -17.28
N TYR A 36 8.43 6.88 -17.85
CA TYR A 36 9.90 6.77 -17.84
C TYR A 36 10.55 7.91 -18.62
N GLY A 37 11.57 8.53 -18.01
CA GLY A 37 12.30 9.64 -18.59
C GLY A 37 11.56 10.99 -18.59
N THR A 38 10.34 11.08 -18.05
CA THR A 38 9.54 12.33 -18.05
C THR A 38 10.08 13.42 -17.12
N ARG A 39 10.85 13.04 -16.10
CA ARG A 39 11.50 13.94 -15.13
C ARG A 39 10.56 14.99 -14.54
N PRO A 40 9.43 14.59 -13.94
CA PRO A 40 8.48 15.54 -13.38
C PRO A 40 9.13 16.41 -12.30
N ASP A 41 8.59 17.62 -12.08
CA ASP A 41 9.06 18.54 -11.03
C ASP A 41 8.80 17.96 -9.64
N LEU A 42 7.67 17.25 -9.50
CA LEU A 42 7.30 16.50 -8.31
C LEU A 42 6.70 15.16 -8.71
N CYS A 43 7.16 14.06 -8.08
CA CYS A 43 6.51 12.76 -8.14
C CYS A 43 6.02 12.36 -6.75
N VAL A 44 4.73 12.10 -6.62
CA VAL A 44 4.17 11.44 -5.44
C VAL A 44 3.98 9.96 -5.75
N TYR A 45 4.80 9.11 -5.14
CA TYR A 45 4.80 7.67 -5.36
C TYR A 45 3.97 6.97 -4.28
N ALA A 46 2.72 6.64 -4.60
CA ALA A 46 1.76 5.89 -3.77
C ALA A 46 1.43 4.51 -4.38
N GLY A 47 2.26 4.03 -5.31
CA GLY A 47 2.02 2.82 -6.10
C GLY A 47 2.39 1.50 -5.42
N VAL A 48 2.82 1.52 -4.15
CA VAL A 48 3.17 0.29 -3.42
C VAL A 48 1.91 -0.35 -2.82
N PRO A 49 1.65 -1.65 -3.08
CA PRO A 49 0.49 -2.33 -2.52
C PRO A 49 0.49 -2.36 -0.99
N ALA A 50 -0.67 -2.12 -0.35
CA ALA A 50 -0.82 -2.07 1.10
C ALA A 50 -1.49 -3.35 1.66
N ALA A 51 -1.29 -4.51 1.03
CA ALA A 51 -1.84 -5.79 1.45
C ALA A 51 -0.86 -6.52 2.41
N MET A 52 -0.88 -6.13 3.69
CA MET A 52 0.04 -6.65 4.71
C MET A 52 0.01 -8.17 4.83
N PHE A 53 -1.16 -8.80 4.72
CA PHE A 53 -1.31 -10.24 4.85
C PHE A 53 -0.64 -11.00 3.68
N LEU A 54 -0.72 -10.47 2.44
CA LEU A 54 -0.04 -11.05 1.28
C LEU A 54 1.47 -10.90 1.40
N ALA A 55 1.95 -9.72 1.77
CA ALA A 55 3.37 -9.44 1.97
C ALA A 55 4.00 -10.33 3.06
N ASN A 56 3.25 -10.66 4.11
CA ASN A 56 3.73 -11.54 5.17
C ASN A 56 3.61 -13.03 4.79
N ALA A 57 2.68 -13.39 3.90
CA ALA A 57 2.55 -14.75 3.39
C ALA A 57 3.63 -15.10 2.36
N ASP A 58 4.02 -14.14 1.51
CA ASP A 58 5.09 -14.28 0.53
C ASP A 58 6.05 -13.06 0.57
N PRO A 59 7.04 -13.10 1.47
CA PRO A 59 8.01 -12.02 1.65
C PRO A 59 8.84 -11.69 0.42
N GLU A 60 9.20 -12.71 -0.37
CA GLU A 60 10.06 -12.53 -1.56
C GLU A 60 9.29 -11.90 -2.72
N ALA A 61 8.05 -12.32 -2.95
CA ALA A 61 7.19 -11.67 -3.94
C ALA A 61 6.94 -10.19 -3.58
N ASP A 62 6.70 -9.89 -2.30
CA ASP A 62 6.56 -8.51 -1.83
C ASP A 62 7.86 -7.71 -1.99
N LEU A 63 9.02 -8.30 -1.69
CA LEU A 63 10.32 -7.64 -1.91
C LEU A 63 10.59 -7.38 -3.40
N ALA A 64 10.17 -8.26 -4.29
CA ALA A 64 10.27 -8.05 -5.73
C ALA A 64 9.46 -6.82 -6.18
N VAL A 65 8.27 -6.59 -5.58
CA VAL A 65 7.48 -5.37 -5.82
C VAL A 65 8.23 -4.12 -5.34
N MET A 66 8.94 -4.18 -4.21
CA MET A 66 9.77 -3.05 -3.73
C MET A 66 10.94 -2.76 -4.69
N ARG A 67 11.58 -3.79 -5.21
CA ARG A 67 12.64 -3.63 -6.24
C ARG A 67 12.10 -2.98 -7.51
N ALA A 68 10.94 -3.43 -7.98
CA ALA A 68 10.26 -2.82 -9.13
C ALA A 68 9.88 -1.36 -8.85
N ALA A 69 9.38 -1.03 -7.66
CA ALA A 69 9.07 0.34 -7.26
C ALA A 69 10.33 1.24 -7.28
N ARG A 70 11.46 0.78 -6.73
CA ARG A 70 12.75 1.49 -6.83
C ARG A 70 13.13 1.78 -8.28
N GLU A 71 13.08 0.75 -9.13
CA GLU A 71 13.46 0.90 -10.53
C GLU A 71 12.53 1.85 -11.28
N ASN A 72 11.21 1.75 -11.06
CA ASN A 72 10.25 2.69 -11.62
C ASN A 72 10.57 4.14 -11.26
N ILE A 73 10.87 4.42 -9.98
CA ILE A 73 11.23 5.77 -9.52
C ILE A 73 12.51 6.26 -10.21
N ARG A 74 13.52 5.40 -10.36
CA ARG A 74 14.77 5.73 -11.07
C ARG A 74 14.54 6.01 -12.54
N GLN A 75 13.69 5.24 -13.21
CA GLN A 75 13.35 5.43 -14.63
C GLN A 75 12.52 6.70 -14.86
N ILE A 76 11.63 7.06 -13.93
CA ILE A 76 10.89 8.34 -13.96
C ILE A 76 11.85 9.52 -13.77
N ALA A 77 12.87 9.36 -12.92
CA ALA A 77 13.89 10.36 -12.60
C ALA A 77 13.32 11.72 -12.17
N PRO A 78 12.42 11.79 -11.16
CA PRO A 78 11.80 13.04 -10.74
C PRO A 78 12.81 14.01 -10.12
N LYS A 79 12.56 15.32 -10.22
CA LYS A 79 13.39 16.34 -9.54
C LYS A 79 13.15 16.36 -8.03
N ARG A 80 11.90 16.14 -7.59
CA ARG A 80 11.51 16.00 -6.19
C ARG A 80 10.63 14.77 -6.05
N LEU A 81 10.86 13.99 -5.00
CA LEU A 81 10.14 12.74 -4.72
C LEU A 81 9.46 12.79 -3.37
N VAL A 82 8.18 12.40 -3.34
CA VAL A 82 7.45 12.02 -2.13
C VAL A 82 7.13 10.54 -2.22
N LEU A 83 7.70 9.75 -1.31
CA LEU A 83 7.39 8.32 -1.17
C LEU A 83 6.32 8.14 -0.09
N ILE A 84 5.21 7.51 -0.43
CA ILE A 84 4.21 7.06 0.55
C ILE A 84 4.66 5.72 1.12
N SER A 85 4.93 5.72 2.42
CA SER A 85 5.37 4.57 3.21
C SER A 85 4.37 4.28 4.34
N SER A 86 4.77 3.53 5.36
CA SER A 86 3.92 3.09 6.47
C SER A 86 4.65 3.16 7.80
N ILE A 87 3.94 3.46 8.89
CA ILE A 87 4.47 3.32 10.26
C ILE A 87 4.86 1.86 10.61
N ALA A 88 4.41 0.88 9.81
CA ALA A 88 4.80 -0.53 9.99
C ALA A 88 6.31 -0.79 9.81
N VAL A 89 7.09 0.21 9.38
CA VAL A 89 8.56 0.18 9.36
C VAL A 89 9.18 0.36 10.75
N LEU A 90 8.40 0.75 11.75
CA LEU A 90 8.83 0.90 13.13
C LEU A 90 8.52 -0.37 13.89
N ALA A 91 9.50 -0.94 14.58
CA ALA A 91 9.32 -2.14 15.42
C ALA A 91 8.37 -1.84 16.61
N ASP A 92 8.44 -0.64 17.16
CA ASP A 92 7.47 -0.09 18.10
C ASP A 92 7.11 1.33 17.65
N SER A 93 5.84 1.56 17.36
CA SER A 93 5.33 2.87 16.97
C SER A 93 4.78 3.68 18.16
N ARG A 94 4.74 3.11 19.36
CA ARG A 94 4.28 3.81 20.58
C ARG A 94 5.28 4.90 20.96
N GLY A 95 4.81 6.13 21.06
CA GLY A 95 5.67 7.28 21.36
C GLY A 95 6.68 7.62 20.27
N ALA A 96 6.49 7.10 19.05
CA ALA A 96 7.30 7.48 17.89
C ALA A 96 6.84 8.82 17.34
N TYR A 97 7.79 9.60 16.87
CA TYR A 97 7.61 10.90 16.20
C TYR A 97 8.10 10.82 14.75
N GLU A 98 7.96 11.90 14.00
CA GLU A 98 8.32 11.98 12.58
C GLU A 98 9.81 11.72 12.33
N ASP A 99 10.68 12.11 13.26
CA ASP A 99 12.12 11.90 13.23
C ASP A 99 12.58 10.57 13.84
N SER A 100 11.65 9.77 14.36
CA SER A 100 11.98 8.49 15.00
C SER A 100 12.67 7.55 14.01
N PRO A 101 13.88 7.06 14.32
CA PRO A 101 14.67 6.26 13.40
C PRO A 101 14.09 4.84 13.26
N ALA A 102 13.82 4.42 12.03
CA ALA A 102 13.51 3.02 11.71
C ALA A 102 14.83 2.22 11.51
N ARG A 103 15.58 2.03 12.58
CA ARG A 103 16.92 1.39 12.52
C ARG A 103 16.87 -0.11 12.73
N ASN A 104 16.01 -0.57 13.63
CA ASN A 104 15.92 -1.98 13.98
C ASN A 104 14.89 -2.69 13.09
N THR A 105 15.32 -3.77 12.43
CA THR A 105 14.46 -4.67 11.65
C THR A 105 14.10 -5.94 12.41
N GLU A 106 14.68 -6.15 13.59
CA GLU A 106 14.40 -7.29 14.44
C GLU A 106 12.94 -7.25 14.90
N GLY A 107 12.25 -8.37 14.77
CA GLY A 107 10.82 -8.47 15.11
C GLY A 107 9.85 -7.84 14.10
N LEU A 108 10.32 -7.12 13.06
CA LEU A 108 9.42 -6.62 12.02
C LEU A 108 8.87 -7.76 11.16
N PRO A 109 7.55 -7.78 10.90
CA PRO A 109 6.99 -8.61 9.83
C PRO A 109 7.56 -8.23 8.45
N ALA A 110 7.48 -9.15 7.49
CA ALA A 110 8.00 -8.93 6.13
C ALA A 110 7.48 -7.64 5.49
N TYR A 111 6.19 -7.34 5.67
CA TYR A 111 5.59 -6.09 5.22
C TYR A 111 6.37 -4.85 5.65
N GLY A 112 6.71 -4.75 6.94
CA GLY A 112 7.47 -3.63 7.49
C GLY A 112 8.92 -3.62 7.01
N LYS A 113 9.58 -4.79 7.02
CA LYS A 113 10.98 -4.95 6.55
C LYS A 113 11.17 -4.49 5.11
N ASN A 114 10.28 -4.93 4.22
CA ASN A 114 10.40 -4.65 2.79
C ASN A 114 10.14 -3.16 2.48
N ARG A 115 9.18 -2.51 3.17
CA ARG A 115 8.96 -1.07 3.03
C ARG A 115 10.14 -0.26 3.57
N LEU A 116 10.69 -0.66 4.72
CA LEU A 116 11.90 -0.04 5.23
C LEU A 116 13.09 -0.19 4.26
N GLN A 117 13.20 -1.34 3.59
CA GLN A 117 14.21 -1.54 2.57
C GLN A 117 14.01 -0.58 1.37
N LEU A 118 12.76 -0.38 0.93
CA LEU A 118 12.45 0.61 -0.11
C LEU A 118 12.80 2.03 0.34
N GLU A 119 12.48 2.42 1.58
CA GLU A 119 12.87 3.72 2.13
C GLU A 119 14.38 3.94 2.09
N ARG A 120 15.18 2.92 2.45
CA ARG A 120 16.65 2.98 2.41
C ARG A 120 17.14 3.20 0.98
N TRP A 121 16.66 2.40 0.04
CA TRP A 121 17.03 2.56 -1.38
C TRP A 121 16.63 3.93 -1.95
N VAL A 122 15.45 4.43 -1.57
CA VAL A 122 15.02 5.76 -2.00
C VAL A 122 15.91 6.85 -1.43
N ARG A 123 16.34 6.75 -0.16
CA ARG A 123 17.30 7.72 0.43
C ARG A 123 18.68 7.65 -0.20
N GLU A 124 19.11 6.47 -0.66
CA GLU A 124 20.37 6.31 -1.40
C GLU A 124 20.29 6.98 -2.79
N ASP A 125 19.20 6.75 -3.52
CA ASP A 125 19.04 7.24 -4.89
C ASP A 125 18.55 8.71 -4.94
N PHE A 126 17.79 9.16 -3.95
CA PHE A 126 17.16 10.49 -3.83
C PHE A 126 17.30 11.00 -2.39
N PRO A 127 18.45 11.56 -1.98
CA PRO A 127 18.71 11.99 -0.59
C PRO A 127 17.69 12.99 -0.05
N ASP A 128 17.15 13.86 -0.92
CA ASP A 128 16.17 14.89 -0.58
C ASP A 128 14.71 14.42 -0.66
N ALA A 129 14.48 13.10 -0.83
CA ALA A 129 13.13 12.57 -0.90
C ALA A 129 12.39 12.73 0.44
N LEU A 130 11.14 13.22 0.37
CA LEU A 130 10.23 13.19 1.50
C LEU A 130 9.60 11.79 1.62
N ILE A 131 9.82 11.13 2.75
CA ILE A 131 9.19 9.83 3.05
C ILE A 131 8.05 10.07 4.04
N VAL A 132 6.82 9.78 3.61
CA VAL A 132 5.61 9.96 4.41
C VAL A 132 5.14 8.60 4.92
N ARG A 133 5.35 8.31 6.21
CA ARG A 133 4.92 7.08 6.87
C ARG A 133 3.49 7.22 7.36
N LEU A 134 2.56 6.61 6.67
CA LEU A 134 1.14 6.69 7.00
C LEU A 134 0.76 5.68 8.10
N PRO A 135 -0.05 6.11 9.08
CA PRO A 135 -0.66 5.23 10.09
C PRO A 135 -1.88 4.49 9.51
N ALA A 136 -2.74 3.97 10.39
CA ALA A 136 -4.07 3.49 9.99
C ALA A 136 -4.88 4.66 9.41
N LEU A 137 -5.33 4.49 8.18
CA LEU A 137 -6.04 5.53 7.43
C LEU A 137 -7.56 5.38 7.59
N TYR A 138 -8.25 6.52 7.47
CA TYR A 138 -9.71 6.59 7.37
C TYR A 138 -10.09 7.67 6.36
N GLY A 139 -11.32 7.61 5.84
CA GLY A 139 -11.81 8.61 4.90
C GLY A 139 -12.70 8.04 3.80
N THR A 140 -13.10 8.90 2.90
CA THR A 140 -13.97 8.55 1.77
C THR A 140 -13.33 7.50 0.88
N GLY A 141 -14.08 6.46 0.55
CA GLY A 141 -13.60 5.37 -0.32
C GLY A 141 -12.78 4.31 0.40
N ILE A 142 -12.75 4.30 1.75
CA ILE A 142 -12.11 3.22 2.51
C ILE A 142 -12.85 1.91 2.23
N ARG A 143 -12.09 0.85 1.94
CA ARG A 143 -12.64 -0.50 1.62
C ARG A 143 -12.04 -1.62 2.45
N LYS A 144 -11.15 -1.28 3.37
CA LYS A 144 -10.47 -2.24 4.26
C LYS A 144 -9.88 -1.52 5.45
N ASN A 145 -10.04 -2.00 6.57
CA ASN A 145 -9.42 -1.89 7.89
C ASN A 145 -10.49 -2.13 8.96
N PHE A 146 -10.09 -2.09 10.24
CA PHE A 146 -11.03 -2.37 11.34
C PHE A 146 -12.22 -1.38 11.40
N LEU A 147 -12.05 -0.12 10.98
CA LEU A 147 -13.15 0.86 10.92
C LEU A 147 -14.15 0.51 9.82
N PHE A 148 -13.65 0.08 8.66
CA PHE A 148 -14.51 -0.43 7.59
C PHE A 148 -15.25 -1.69 8.05
N ASP A 149 -14.54 -2.62 8.72
CA ASP A 149 -15.13 -3.87 9.22
C ASP A 149 -16.18 -3.61 10.31
N LEU A 150 -16.00 -2.59 11.17
CA LEU A 150 -17.02 -2.16 12.14
C LEU A 150 -18.27 -1.57 11.47
N HIS A 151 -18.11 -0.86 10.37
CA HIS A 151 -19.22 -0.26 9.64
C HIS A 151 -19.90 -1.28 8.70
N THR A 152 -19.14 -2.25 8.21
CA THR A 152 -19.61 -3.26 7.26
C THR A 152 -19.89 -4.55 8.02
N ILE A 153 -21.18 -4.79 8.34
CA ILE A 153 -21.62 -5.95 9.13
C ILE A 153 -21.19 -7.28 8.47
N THR A 154 -21.02 -7.28 7.15
CA THR A 154 -20.63 -8.46 6.37
C THR A 154 -19.21 -8.27 5.84
N PRO A 155 -18.22 -9.03 6.34
CA PRO A 155 -16.84 -8.93 5.88
C PRO A 155 -16.74 -9.23 4.37
N ALA A 156 -15.99 -8.42 3.63
CA ALA A 156 -15.77 -8.65 2.19
C ALA A 156 -14.96 -9.92 1.91
N MET A 157 -14.11 -10.34 2.86
CA MET A 157 -13.31 -11.57 2.79
C MET A 157 -13.21 -12.25 4.15
N LEU A 158 -13.22 -13.59 4.14
CA LEU A 158 -13.04 -14.43 5.31
C LEU A 158 -11.81 -15.34 5.12
N ARG A 159 -11.06 -15.55 6.18
CA ARG A 159 -10.06 -16.62 6.24
C ARG A 159 -10.77 -17.98 6.26
N PRO A 160 -10.15 -19.07 5.78
CA PRO A 160 -10.75 -20.40 5.75
C PRO A 160 -11.29 -20.87 7.11
N GLU A 161 -10.52 -20.63 8.18
CA GLU A 161 -10.92 -21.01 9.54
C GLU A 161 -12.20 -20.27 9.97
N LYS A 162 -12.25 -18.95 9.70
CA LYS A 162 -13.41 -18.11 10.05
C LYS A 162 -14.62 -18.44 9.18
N TYR A 163 -14.41 -18.73 7.90
CA TYR A 163 -15.49 -19.21 7.04
C TYR A 163 -16.08 -20.52 7.59
N SER A 164 -15.24 -21.50 7.93
CA SER A 164 -15.68 -22.79 8.46
C SER A 164 -16.48 -22.63 9.75
N GLU A 165 -16.01 -21.79 10.68
CA GLU A 165 -16.73 -21.46 11.92
C GLU A 165 -18.11 -20.86 11.64
N LEU A 166 -18.19 -19.87 10.75
CA LEU A 166 -19.46 -19.18 10.46
C LEU A 166 -20.40 -20.05 9.63
N ALA A 167 -19.89 -20.82 8.68
CA ALA A 167 -20.67 -21.75 7.84
C ALA A 167 -21.27 -22.90 8.65
N ALA A 168 -20.63 -23.29 9.76
CA ALA A 168 -21.20 -24.25 10.70
C ALA A 168 -22.37 -23.66 11.50
N LYS A 169 -22.38 -22.34 11.72
CA LYS A 169 -23.46 -21.63 12.48
C LYS A 169 -24.62 -21.18 11.58
N SER A 170 -24.36 -20.91 10.29
CA SER A 170 -25.37 -20.40 9.37
C SER A 170 -25.19 -20.93 7.95
N PRO A 171 -26.20 -21.59 7.36
CA PRO A 171 -26.18 -22.01 5.95
C PRO A 171 -26.05 -20.85 4.95
N LEU A 172 -26.50 -19.64 5.32
CA LEU A 172 -26.42 -18.45 4.47
C LEU A 172 -24.96 -18.07 4.16
N VAL A 173 -24.01 -18.36 5.04
CA VAL A 173 -22.59 -18.11 4.80
C VAL A 173 -22.09 -18.91 3.61
N LYS A 174 -22.55 -20.15 3.44
CA LYS A 174 -22.14 -21.02 2.32
C LYS A 174 -22.58 -20.49 0.96
N SER A 175 -23.75 -19.86 0.90
CA SER A 175 -24.25 -19.25 -0.34
C SER A 175 -23.71 -17.83 -0.59
N ALA A 176 -23.30 -17.14 0.48
CA ALA A 176 -22.83 -15.76 0.40
C ALA A 176 -21.35 -15.63 0.02
N TYR A 177 -20.52 -16.65 0.22
CA TYR A 177 -19.08 -16.59 0.00
C TYR A 177 -18.58 -17.68 -0.94
N THR A 178 -17.64 -17.32 -1.81
CA THR A 178 -16.94 -18.23 -2.73
C THR A 178 -15.45 -18.20 -2.48
N LEU A 179 -14.79 -19.37 -2.54
CA LEU A 179 -13.33 -19.47 -2.43
C LEU A 179 -12.68 -18.79 -3.63
N ALA A 180 -11.79 -17.83 -3.37
CA ALA A 180 -11.00 -17.13 -4.38
C ALA A 180 -9.61 -17.78 -4.54
N ASP A 181 -8.92 -17.48 -5.65
CA ASP A 181 -7.61 -18.06 -5.99
C ASP A 181 -6.51 -17.79 -4.94
N ASN A 182 -6.69 -16.74 -4.13
CA ASN A 182 -5.77 -16.38 -3.04
C ASN A 182 -6.02 -17.18 -1.74
N GLY A 183 -6.89 -18.17 -1.75
CA GLY A 183 -7.22 -19.01 -0.60
C GLY A 183 -8.17 -18.40 0.43
N PHE A 184 -8.72 -17.20 0.17
CA PHE A 184 -9.73 -16.56 1.01
C PHE A 184 -11.13 -16.74 0.43
N TYR A 185 -12.14 -16.74 1.29
CA TYR A 185 -13.54 -16.71 0.88
C TYR A 185 -13.98 -15.26 0.67
N LYS A 186 -14.39 -14.94 -0.56
CA LYS A 186 -14.86 -13.60 -0.97
C LYS A 186 -16.39 -13.57 -0.98
N LEU A 187 -16.97 -12.46 -0.50
CA LEU A 187 -18.41 -12.21 -0.56
C LEU A 187 -18.85 -12.08 -2.02
N ASN A 188 -19.93 -12.78 -2.38
CA ASN A 188 -20.50 -12.76 -3.71
C ASN A 188 -21.16 -11.40 -3.99
N GLY A 189 -20.92 -10.85 -5.21
CA GLY A 189 -21.52 -9.57 -5.62
C GLY A 189 -20.77 -8.31 -5.17
N THR A 190 -19.51 -8.44 -4.70
CA THR A 190 -18.63 -7.30 -4.36
C THR A 190 -17.51 -7.13 -5.39
#